data_5eebb51c9860856c1ad331b2c8a48f1c
#
_entry.id   5eebb51c9860856c1ad331b2c8a48f1c
#
_cell.length_a   1.000
_cell.length_b   1.000
_cell.length_c   1.000
_cell.angle_alpha   90.00
_cell.angle_beta   90.00
_cell.angle_gamma   90.00
#
_symmetry.space_group_name_H-M   'P 1'
#
loop_
_entity.id
_entity.type
_entity.pdbx_description
1 polymer ?
#
loop_
_entity_poly.entity_id
_entity_poly.type
_entity_poly.pdbx_seq_one_letter_code
_entity_poly.pdbx_strand_id
1 'polypeptide(L)'
;MSSFDLRVVLDFLSDLALNNDRPWFAEHKADYEEARLIFEGFVDEVIRRLSAFQAGIAGLRAKECIMRIYRDMRFSKDKTPYNTWMTSVIAPGGRKSGRFGYGLRLTPEDTMAGGGLWEAKSEQVAAFRRAVERDPQAILALTQSPEFLRTFGGLKGERLTKAPQGYASNHPAIEILKLRQVHVVRSFSDEAVCAPDFADSLVETFRAMKPFLDFLDRAIS
;
A
#
# COMPACT_ATOMS: atom_id res chain seq x y z
N MET A 1 17.39 -7.98 18.56
CA MET A 1 16.35 -7.50 17.62
C MET A 1 16.77 -6.10 17.22
N SER A 2 17.02 -5.85 15.94
CA SER A 2 17.37 -4.49 15.48
C SER A 2 16.11 -3.61 15.59
N SER A 3 16.12 -2.65 16.49
CA SER A 3 15.05 -1.68 16.65
C SER A 3 15.32 -0.57 15.63
N PHE A 4 14.46 -0.43 14.63
CA PHE A 4 14.48 0.71 13.70
C PHE A 4 13.77 1.88 14.35
N ASP A 5 14.47 2.99 14.54
CA ASP A 5 13.86 4.21 15.10
C ASP A 5 13.08 4.97 14.01
N LEU A 6 11.83 4.53 13.77
CA LEU A 6 10.97 5.17 12.79
C LEU A 6 10.52 6.58 13.22
N ARG A 7 10.74 6.98 14.48
CA ARG A 7 10.52 8.36 14.93
C ARG A 7 11.36 9.32 14.13
N VAL A 8 12.65 9.01 13.92
CA VAL A 8 13.56 9.84 13.09
C VAL A 8 13.01 10.05 11.67
N VAL A 9 12.37 9.02 11.11
CA VAL A 9 11.74 9.13 9.77
C VAL A 9 10.53 10.05 9.79
N LEU A 10 9.65 9.91 10.80
CA LEU A 10 8.46 10.75 10.92
C LEU A 10 8.82 12.21 11.22
N ASP A 11 9.79 12.46 12.10
CA ASP A 11 10.26 13.80 12.45
C ASP A 11 10.83 14.51 11.21
N PHE A 12 11.72 13.83 10.45
CA PHE A 12 12.22 14.37 9.18
C PHE A 12 11.09 14.71 8.19
N LEU A 13 10.09 13.83 8.06
CA LEU A 13 8.96 14.07 7.14
C LEU A 13 8.07 15.22 7.60
N SER A 14 7.91 15.43 8.92
CA SER A 14 7.22 16.56 9.50
C SER A 14 7.92 17.89 9.20
N ASP A 15 9.24 17.94 9.40
CA ASP A 15 10.06 19.11 9.09
C ASP A 15 10.06 19.43 7.59
N LEU A 16 10.15 18.40 6.74
CA LEU A 16 10.04 18.52 5.29
C LEU A 16 8.68 19.05 4.86
N ALA A 17 7.58 18.69 5.54
CA ALA A 17 6.25 19.19 5.22
C ALA A 17 6.11 20.69 5.44
N LEU A 18 6.80 21.22 6.46
CA LEU A 18 6.84 22.65 6.80
C LEU A 18 7.78 23.46 5.90
N ASN A 19 8.82 22.80 5.33
CA ASN A 19 9.94 23.45 4.63
C ASN A 19 10.20 22.80 3.26
N ASN A 20 9.16 22.56 2.46
CA ASN A 20 9.26 21.77 1.23
C ASN A 20 9.83 22.57 0.06
N ASP A 21 11.11 22.92 0.15
CA ASP A 21 11.88 23.59 -0.90
C ASP A 21 13.28 23.00 -1.08
N ARG A 22 13.97 23.38 -2.16
CA ARG A 22 15.28 22.83 -2.50
C ARG A 22 16.41 23.34 -1.61
N PRO A 23 16.47 24.64 -1.21
CA PRO A 23 17.49 25.13 -0.29
C PRO A 23 17.47 24.39 1.04
N TRP A 24 16.31 24.33 1.70
CA TRP A 24 16.13 23.62 2.96
C TRP A 24 16.55 22.14 2.85
N PHE A 25 16.10 21.45 1.82
CA PHE A 25 16.45 20.05 1.62
C PHE A 25 17.95 19.85 1.42
N ALA A 26 18.62 20.78 0.76
CA ALA A 26 20.08 20.70 0.58
C ALA A 26 20.84 20.83 1.90
N GLU A 27 20.36 21.70 2.80
CA GLU A 27 20.92 21.90 4.15
C GLU A 27 20.65 20.70 5.07
N HIS A 28 19.47 20.04 4.93
CA HIS A 28 19.05 18.88 5.73
C HIS A 28 19.25 17.54 5.00
N LYS A 29 20.16 17.49 4.04
CA LYS A 29 20.39 16.26 3.28
C LYS A 29 20.92 15.11 4.13
N ALA A 30 21.68 15.40 5.18
CA ALA A 30 22.18 14.38 6.11
C ALA A 30 21.02 13.71 6.86
N ASP A 31 20.05 14.49 7.32
CA ASP A 31 18.85 14.01 8.03
C ASP A 31 17.98 13.15 7.11
N TYR A 32 17.86 13.55 5.84
CA TYR A 32 17.19 12.73 4.82
C TYR A 32 17.90 11.38 4.62
N GLU A 33 19.22 11.37 4.49
CA GLU A 33 19.98 10.14 4.27
C GLU A 33 19.89 9.20 5.48
N GLU A 34 19.89 9.72 6.70
CA GLU A 34 19.65 8.94 7.92
C GLU A 34 18.24 8.34 7.93
N ALA A 35 17.20 9.16 7.75
CA ALA A 35 15.81 8.70 7.68
C ALA A 35 15.62 7.64 6.57
N ARG A 36 16.25 7.84 5.40
CA ARG A 36 16.21 6.89 4.29
C ARG A 36 16.86 5.55 4.65
N LEU A 37 18.01 5.56 5.31
CA LEU A 37 18.73 4.34 5.71
C LEU A 37 17.92 3.55 6.74
N ILE A 38 17.31 4.22 7.70
CA ILE A 38 16.39 3.60 8.69
C ILE A 38 15.22 2.94 7.99
N PHE A 39 14.57 3.66 7.06
CA PHE A 39 13.44 3.14 6.31
C PHE A 39 13.83 1.97 5.40
N GLU A 40 14.98 2.03 4.72
CA GLU A 40 15.52 0.92 3.91
C GLU A 40 15.75 -0.33 4.77
N GLY A 41 16.39 -0.19 5.92
CA GLY A 41 16.62 -1.29 6.85
C GLY A 41 15.31 -1.91 7.37
N PHE A 42 14.32 -1.06 7.71
CA PHE A 42 13.00 -1.50 8.12
C PHE A 42 12.29 -2.30 7.02
N VAL A 43 12.30 -1.81 5.78
CA VAL A 43 11.68 -2.49 4.64
C VAL A 43 12.39 -3.81 4.33
N ASP A 44 13.73 -3.90 4.41
CA ASP A 44 14.48 -5.16 4.26
C ASP A 44 14.05 -6.19 5.33
N GLU A 45 13.86 -5.76 6.58
CA GLU A 45 13.35 -6.64 7.65
C GLU A 45 11.91 -7.11 7.39
N VAL A 46 11.04 -6.22 6.91
CA VAL A 46 9.66 -6.57 6.51
C VAL A 46 9.68 -7.60 5.35
N ILE A 47 10.51 -7.39 4.32
CA ILE A 47 10.68 -8.35 3.21
C ILE A 47 11.12 -9.71 3.74
N ARG A 48 12.10 -9.76 4.63
CA ARG A 48 12.60 -10.99 5.23
C ARG A 48 11.47 -11.76 5.95
N ARG A 49 10.63 -11.09 6.72
CA ARG A 49 9.49 -11.70 7.43
C ARG A 49 8.39 -12.15 6.47
N LEU A 50 8.05 -11.33 5.48
CA LEU A 50 7.04 -11.68 4.46
C LEU A 50 7.46 -12.89 3.61
N SER A 51 8.76 -13.08 3.36
CA SER A 51 9.29 -14.21 2.58
C SER A 51 8.92 -15.57 3.16
N ALA A 52 8.57 -15.64 4.45
CA ALA A 52 8.11 -16.86 5.10
C ALA A 52 6.77 -17.40 4.55
N PHE A 53 5.93 -16.52 3.99
CA PHE A 53 4.64 -16.91 3.42
C PHE A 53 4.38 -16.38 2.00
N GLN A 54 5.31 -15.59 1.44
CA GLN A 54 5.25 -15.05 0.08
C GLN A 54 6.56 -15.32 -0.64
N ALA A 55 6.72 -16.54 -1.17
CA ALA A 55 7.97 -16.97 -1.79
C ALA A 55 8.43 -16.08 -2.97
N GLY A 56 7.50 -15.47 -3.71
CA GLY A 56 7.79 -14.63 -4.87
C GLY A 56 8.53 -13.31 -4.56
N ILE A 57 8.72 -12.95 -3.27
CA ILE A 57 9.49 -11.77 -2.86
C ILE A 57 10.84 -12.12 -2.20
N ALA A 58 11.15 -13.40 -2.07
CA ALA A 58 12.42 -13.83 -1.52
C ALA A 58 13.59 -13.27 -2.36
N GLY A 59 14.57 -12.67 -1.67
CA GLY A 59 15.74 -12.06 -2.32
C GLY A 59 15.54 -10.62 -2.81
N LEU A 60 14.33 -10.05 -2.74
CA LEU A 60 14.14 -8.61 -2.97
C LEU A 60 14.92 -7.79 -1.94
N ARG A 61 15.34 -6.60 -2.35
CA ARG A 61 15.97 -5.60 -1.49
C ARG A 61 15.07 -4.37 -1.40
N ALA A 62 15.14 -3.67 -0.27
CA ALA A 62 14.34 -2.46 -0.02
C ALA A 62 14.40 -1.44 -1.16
N LYS A 63 15.59 -1.20 -1.74
CA LYS A 63 15.80 -0.27 -2.88
C LYS A 63 15.00 -0.60 -4.13
N GLU A 64 14.58 -1.86 -4.30
CA GLU A 64 13.73 -2.31 -5.41
C GLU A 64 12.26 -2.02 -5.13
N CYS A 65 11.91 -1.80 -3.85
CA CYS A 65 10.56 -1.60 -3.35
C CYS A 65 10.26 -0.13 -3.02
N ILE A 66 11.25 0.64 -2.53
CA ILE A 66 11.06 2.03 -2.07
C ILE A 66 10.94 2.98 -3.25
N MET A 67 9.99 3.90 -3.15
CA MET A 67 9.78 4.99 -4.09
C MET A 67 10.70 6.17 -3.76
N ARG A 68 11.06 6.96 -4.80
CA ARG A 68 11.86 8.18 -4.61
C ARG A 68 11.05 9.25 -3.88
N ILE A 69 11.71 10.05 -3.06
CA ILE A 69 11.09 11.20 -2.39
C ILE A 69 10.81 12.37 -3.36
N TYR A 70 11.55 12.47 -4.46
CA TYR A 70 11.40 13.53 -5.46
C TYR A 70 10.08 13.40 -6.21
N ARG A 71 9.33 14.50 -6.30
CA ARG A 71 8.08 14.58 -7.06
C ARG A 71 8.32 14.86 -8.54
N ASP A 72 7.44 14.35 -9.40
CA ASP A 72 7.36 14.77 -10.78
C ASP A 72 6.38 15.96 -10.91
N MET A 73 6.95 17.17 -11.00
CA MET A 73 6.18 18.42 -11.01
C MET A 73 5.74 18.85 -12.40
N ARG A 74 6.09 18.11 -13.48
CA ARG A 74 5.87 18.56 -14.86
C ARG A 74 4.42 18.88 -15.13
N PHE A 75 3.50 18.07 -14.63
CA PHE A 75 2.06 18.21 -14.87
C PHE A 75 1.26 18.58 -13.59
N SER A 76 1.94 18.84 -12.48
CA SER A 76 1.30 19.20 -11.21
C SER A 76 1.10 20.71 -11.08
N LYS A 77 -0.05 21.13 -10.56
CA LYS A 77 -0.29 22.52 -10.14
C LYS A 77 0.53 22.85 -8.88
N ASP A 78 0.66 21.91 -7.97
CA ASP A 78 1.51 22.01 -6.80
C ASP A 78 2.97 21.80 -7.20
N LYS A 79 3.82 22.79 -6.92
CA LYS A 79 5.24 22.84 -7.31
C LYS A 79 6.18 22.47 -6.19
N THR A 80 5.69 21.94 -5.06
CA THR A 80 6.55 21.41 -3.99
C THR A 80 7.40 20.26 -4.53
N PRO A 81 8.74 20.29 -4.33
CA PRO A 81 9.65 19.39 -5.03
C PRO A 81 9.72 17.98 -4.44
N TYR A 82 9.26 17.77 -3.21
CA TYR A 82 9.40 16.52 -2.48
C TYR A 82 8.04 15.97 -2.02
N ASN A 83 7.94 14.65 -1.93
CA ASN A 83 6.86 14.00 -1.21
C ASN A 83 7.11 14.14 0.30
N THR A 84 6.07 14.42 1.07
CA THR A 84 6.12 14.47 2.54
C THR A 84 5.83 13.11 3.17
N TRP A 85 6.14 12.04 2.44
CA TRP A 85 5.98 10.64 2.86
C TRP A 85 7.07 9.76 2.24
N MET A 86 7.38 8.68 2.91
CA MET A 86 8.17 7.59 2.35
C MET A 86 7.30 6.39 2.06
N THR A 87 7.42 5.83 0.85
CA THR A 87 6.56 4.71 0.41
C THR A 87 7.40 3.54 -0.08
N SER A 88 6.99 2.34 0.29
CA SER A 88 7.46 1.10 -0.33
C SER A 88 6.29 0.29 -0.91
N VAL A 89 6.56 -0.43 -2.01
CA VAL A 89 5.65 -1.43 -2.60
C VAL A 89 6.43 -2.73 -2.75
N ILE A 90 6.12 -3.70 -1.90
CA ILE A 90 6.77 -5.01 -1.86
C ILE A 90 5.92 -5.96 -2.70
N ALA A 91 6.32 -6.18 -3.95
CA ALA A 91 5.65 -7.05 -4.90
C ALA A 91 6.64 -8.04 -5.53
N PRO A 92 6.20 -9.22 -6.01
CA PRO A 92 7.06 -10.12 -6.78
C PRO A 92 7.70 -9.39 -7.96
N GLY A 93 9.04 -9.38 -8.03
CA GLY A 93 9.81 -8.61 -9.03
C GLY A 93 9.97 -7.12 -8.72
N GLY A 94 9.63 -6.66 -7.49
CA GLY A 94 9.75 -5.27 -7.04
C GLY A 94 8.63 -4.35 -7.54
N ARG A 95 8.70 -3.06 -7.14
CA ARG A 95 7.64 -2.05 -7.41
C ARG A 95 7.35 -1.79 -8.89
N LYS A 96 8.26 -2.17 -9.79
CA LYS A 96 8.10 -1.95 -11.25
C LYS A 96 7.53 -3.16 -12.00
N SER A 97 7.29 -4.27 -11.31
CA SER A 97 6.85 -5.53 -11.94
C SER A 97 5.44 -5.49 -12.51
N GLY A 98 4.61 -4.55 -12.07
CA GLY A 98 3.19 -4.50 -12.40
C GLY A 98 2.32 -5.51 -11.64
N ARG A 99 2.94 -6.33 -10.75
CA ARG A 99 2.25 -7.28 -9.88
C ARG A 99 1.65 -6.56 -8.68
N PHE A 100 0.59 -7.14 -8.11
CA PHE A 100 0.05 -6.65 -6.83
C PHE A 100 1.02 -6.90 -5.69
N GLY A 101 1.08 -5.96 -4.76
CA GLY A 101 2.02 -6.03 -3.65
C GLY A 101 1.52 -5.33 -2.40
N TYR A 102 2.34 -5.41 -1.38
CA TYR A 102 2.12 -4.85 -0.06
C TYR A 102 2.70 -3.43 -0.01
N GLY A 103 1.83 -2.45 0.11
CA GLY A 103 2.20 -1.04 0.23
C GLY A 103 2.34 -0.61 1.68
N LEU A 104 3.41 0.10 2.00
CA LEU A 104 3.56 0.89 3.22
C LEU A 104 3.86 2.31 2.84
N ARG A 105 3.08 3.27 3.38
CA ARG A 105 3.36 4.71 3.30
C ARG A 105 3.52 5.26 4.70
N LEU A 106 4.74 5.66 5.05
CA LEU A 106 5.01 6.43 6.26
C LEU A 106 4.72 7.90 5.99
N THR A 107 3.79 8.44 6.75
CA THR A 107 3.38 9.85 6.73
C THR A 107 3.05 10.23 8.16
N PRO A 108 3.59 11.33 8.72
CA PRO A 108 3.18 11.79 10.04
C PRO A 108 1.66 11.88 10.14
N GLU A 109 1.09 11.36 11.23
CA GLU A 109 -0.35 11.34 11.55
C GLU A 109 -1.24 10.51 10.58
N ASP A 110 -0.72 10.06 9.42
CA ASP A 110 -1.48 9.33 8.39
C ASP A 110 -0.69 8.15 7.79
N THR A 111 0.05 7.43 8.62
CA THR A 111 0.75 6.22 8.16
C THR A 111 -0.25 5.13 7.79
N MET A 112 -0.06 4.51 6.63
CA MET A 112 -0.96 3.46 6.15
C MET A 112 -0.23 2.27 5.53
N ALA A 113 -0.82 1.08 5.73
CA ALA A 113 -0.53 -0.11 4.95
C ALA A 113 -1.71 -0.46 4.05
N GLY A 114 -1.47 -0.84 2.81
CA GLY A 114 -2.53 -1.13 1.87
C GLY A 114 -2.07 -1.90 0.64
N GLY A 115 -3.04 -2.35 -0.16
CA GLY A 115 -2.77 -3.06 -1.41
C GLY A 115 -4.02 -3.19 -2.27
N GLY A 116 -3.82 -3.41 -3.57
CA GLY A 116 -4.90 -3.57 -4.53
C GLY A 116 -4.77 -2.68 -5.76
N LEU A 117 -5.89 -2.45 -6.41
CA LEU A 117 -6.04 -1.62 -7.62
C LEU A 117 -6.30 -0.16 -7.23
N TRP A 118 -5.25 0.66 -7.13
CA TRP A 118 -5.36 2.08 -6.80
C TRP A 118 -5.65 2.95 -8.03
N GLU A 119 -4.83 2.79 -9.07
CA GLU A 119 -4.97 3.46 -10.36
C GLU A 119 -5.34 2.41 -11.42
N ALA A 120 -6.57 1.88 -11.31
CA ALA A 120 -7.02 0.78 -12.13
C ALA A 120 -7.26 1.20 -13.58
N LYS A 121 -6.63 0.52 -14.52
CA LYS A 121 -6.99 0.60 -15.93
C LYS A 121 -8.35 -0.05 -16.16
N SER A 122 -9.10 0.44 -17.15
CA SER A 122 -10.44 -0.08 -17.46
C SER A 122 -10.45 -1.60 -17.69
N GLU A 123 -9.41 -2.14 -18.31
CA GLU A 123 -9.26 -3.57 -18.57
C GLU A 123 -9.08 -4.38 -17.28
N GLN A 124 -8.35 -3.84 -16.29
CA GLN A 124 -8.15 -4.47 -14.99
C GLN A 124 -9.46 -4.50 -14.19
N VAL A 125 -10.22 -3.40 -14.21
CA VAL A 125 -11.55 -3.33 -13.58
C VAL A 125 -12.50 -4.31 -14.25
N ALA A 126 -12.49 -4.43 -15.57
CA ALA A 126 -13.31 -5.37 -16.31
C ALA A 126 -12.91 -6.82 -15.99
N ALA A 127 -11.62 -7.14 -15.90
CA ALA A 127 -11.14 -8.47 -15.52
C ALA A 127 -11.54 -8.83 -14.08
N PHE A 128 -11.39 -7.90 -13.14
CA PHE A 128 -11.85 -8.07 -11.77
C PHE A 128 -13.36 -8.36 -11.71
N ARG A 129 -14.18 -7.56 -12.40
CA ARG A 129 -15.64 -7.77 -12.44
C ARG A 129 -16.02 -9.14 -13.00
N ARG A 130 -15.38 -9.60 -14.08
CA ARG A 130 -15.59 -10.96 -14.62
C ARG A 130 -15.25 -12.04 -13.61
N ALA A 131 -14.18 -11.86 -12.82
CA ALA A 131 -13.81 -12.80 -11.78
C ALA A 131 -14.85 -12.83 -10.63
N VAL A 132 -15.35 -11.67 -10.22
CA VAL A 132 -16.42 -11.55 -9.22
C VAL A 132 -17.73 -12.17 -9.72
N GLU A 133 -18.08 -11.98 -10.99
CA GLU A 133 -19.31 -12.56 -11.58
C GLU A 133 -19.21 -14.08 -11.65
N ARG A 134 -18.05 -14.61 -12.03
CA ARG A 134 -17.82 -16.07 -12.13
C ARG A 134 -17.91 -16.77 -10.79
N ASP A 135 -17.39 -16.17 -9.71
CA ASP A 135 -17.43 -16.72 -8.35
C ASP A 135 -17.63 -15.60 -7.31
N PRO A 136 -18.88 -15.13 -7.15
CA PRO A 136 -19.19 -14.10 -6.18
C PRO A 136 -18.98 -14.56 -4.73
N GLN A 137 -19.09 -15.87 -4.45
CA GLN A 137 -18.94 -16.39 -3.09
C GLN A 137 -17.49 -16.31 -2.62
N ALA A 138 -16.52 -16.54 -3.51
CA ALA A 138 -15.12 -16.44 -3.15
C ALA A 138 -14.73 -15.05 -2.63
N ILE A 139 -15.13 -13.98 -3.33
CA ILE A 139 -14.81 -12.62 -2.90
C ILE A 139 -15.66 -12.19 -1.69
N LEU A 140 -16.92 -12.59 -1.60
CA LEU A 140 -17.78 -12.29 -0.47
C LEU A 140 -17.27 -12.97 0.81
N ALA A 141 -16.95 -14.26 0.75
CA ALA A 141 -16.40 -14.99 1.90
C ALA A 141 -15.11 -14.36 2.42
N LEU A 142 -14.24 -13.92 1.51
CA LEU A 142 -13.00 -13.24 1.85
C LEU A 142 -13.27 -11.88 2.51
N THR A 143 -14.03 -11.01 1.84
CA THR A 143 -14.20 -9.61 2.26
C THR A 143 -15.17 -9.40 3.41
N GLN A 144 -16.01 -10.39 3.71
CA GLN A 144 -16.92 -10.42 4.85
C GLN A 144 -16.37 -11.23 6.04
N SER A 145 -15.17 -11.83 5.92
CA SER A 145 -14.60 -12.56 7.05
C SER A 145 -14.34 -11.62 8.24
N PRO A 146 -14.51 -12.10 9.49
CA PRO A 146 -14.28 -11.29 10.68
C PRO A 146 -12.86 -10.70 10.75
N GLU A 147 -11.86 -11.45 10.30
CA GLU A 147 -10.47 -11.00 10.26
C GLU A 147 -10.29 -9.85 9.27
N PHE A 148 -10.81 -9.98 8.04
CA PHE A 148 -10.71 -8.96 7.00
C PHE A 148 -11.40 -7.66 7.43
N LEU A 149 -12.61 -7.77 7.99
CA LEU A 149 -13.37 -6.61 8.46
C LEU A 149 -12.70 -5.90 9.65
N ARG A 150 -12.14 -6.65 10.61
CA ARG A 150 -11.39 -6.04 11.72
C ARG A 150 -10.14 -5.31 11.24
N THR A 151 -9.45 -5.87 10.24
CA THR A 151 -8.17 -5.32 9.75
C THR A 151 -8.37 -4.12 8.82
N PHE A 152 -9.34 -4.18 7.90
CA PHE A 152 -9.49 -3.22 6.80
C PHE A 152 -10.84 -2.47 6.80
N GLY A 153 -11.82 -2.93 7.56
CA GLY A 153 -13.18 -2.38 7.53
C GLY A 153 -13.90 -2.61 6.21
N GLY A 154 -13.35 -3.42 5.29
CA GLY A 154 -13.90 -3.71 3.97
C GLY A 154 -13.08 -3.13 2.81
N LEU A 155 -13.54 -3.40 1.58
CA LEU A 155 -12.96 -2.86 0.36
C LEU A 155 -13.20 -1.35 0.24
N LYS A 156 -12.17 -0.64 -0.22
CA LYS A 156 -12.19 0.81 -0.50
C LYS A 156 -12.12 1.07 -2.00
N GLY A 157 -12.52 2.29 -2.38
CA GLY A 157 -12.47 2.79 -3.75
C GLY A 157 -13.75 3.52 -4.12
N GLU A 158 -13.67 4.32 -5.18
CA GLU A 158 -14.83 5.00 -5.77
C GLU A 158 -15.85 3.99 -6.28
N ARG A 159 -17.14 4.31 -6.13
CA ARG A 159 -18.24 3.46 -6.56
C ARG A 159 -19.09 4.13 -7.62
N LEU A 160 -19.59 3.35 -8.57
CA LEU A 160 -20.67 3.74 -9.45
C LEU A 160 -21.97 3.85 -8.65
N THR A 161 -22.81 4.81 -8.99
CA THR A 161 -24.14 4.94 -8.39
C THR A 161 -25.09 3.84 -8.85
N LYS A 162 -24.97 3.40 -10.12
CA LYS A 162 -25.79 2.33 -10.73
C LYS A 162 -24.94 1.08 -10.96
N ALA A 163 -25.59 -0.05 -11.18
CA ALA A 163 -24.95 -1.27 -11.62
C ALA A 163 -24.11 -1.02 -12.89
N PRO A 164 -22.88 -1.58 -12.99
CA PRO A 164 -22.12 -1.49 -14.21
C PRO A 164 -22.89 -2.13 -15.38
N GLN A 165 -22.62 -1.66 -16.61
CA GLN A 165 -23.24 -2.23 -17.80
C GLN A 165 -22.94 -3.73 -17.90
N GLY A 166 -23.98 -4.53 -18.18
CA GLY A 166 -23.89 -5.98 -18.31
C GLY A 166 -24.08 -6.76 -16.99
N TYR A 167 -24.25 -6.07 -15.85
CA TYR A 167 -24.44 -6.71 -14.54
C TYR A 167 -25.84 -6.42 -13.98
N ALA A 168 -26.47 -7.45 -13.43
CA ALA A 168 -27.79 -7.31 -12.81
C ALA A 168 -27.72 -6.50 -11.52
N SER A 169 -28.68 -5.60 -11.30
CA SER A 169 -28.73 -4.77 -10.10
C SER A 169 -28.98 -5.55 -8.80
N ASN A 170 -29.52 -6.75 -8.91
CA ASN A 170 -29.73 -7.67 -7.78
C ASN A 170 -28.63 -8.72 -7.62
N HIS A 171 -27.49 -8.55 -8.30
CA HIS A 171 -26.35 -9.46 -8.16
C HIS A 171 -25.84 -9.50 -6.71
N PRO A 172 -25.54 -10.69 -6.11
CA PRO A 172 -25.17 -10.80 -4.70
C PRO A 172 -23.95 -9.97 -4.31
N ALA A 173 -22.99 -9.77 -5.22
CA ALA A 173 -21.79 -8.95 -5.01
C ALA A 173 -21.89 -7.58 -5.72
N ILE A 174 -23.09 -7.02 -5.90
CA ILE A 174 -23.29 -5.78 -6.69
C ILE A 174 -22.48 -4.60 -6.13
N GLU A 175 -22.35 -4.46 -4.81
CA GLU A 175 -21.61 -3.37 -4.21
C GLU A 175 -20.09 -3.48 -4.48
N ILE A 176 -19.58 -4.69 -4.67
CA ILE A 176 -18.18 -4.94 -5.10
C ILE A 176 -18.05 -4.63 -6.60
N LEU A 177 -19.01 -5.06 -7.43
CA LEU A 177 -19.02 -4.79 -8.87
C LEU A 177 -19.09 -3.30 -9.21
N LYS A 178 -19.68 -2.48 -8.34
CA LYS A 178 -19.74 -1.02 -8.49
C LYS A 178 -18.39 -0.33 -8.29
N LEU A 179 -17.40 -0.99 -7.67
CA LEU A 179 -16.09 -0.38 -7.42
C LEU A 179 -15.38 -0.05 -8.74
N ARG A 180 -14.77 1.14 -8.81
CA ARG A 180 -13.89 1.61 -9.90
C ARG A 180 -12.42 1.44 -9.55
N GLN A 181 -12.12 1.44 -8.26
CA GLN A 181 -10.84 1.13 -7.64
C GLN A 181 -11.13 0.08 -6.58
N VAL A 182 -10.21 -0.85 -6.38
CA VAL A 182 -10.45 -1.98 -5.46
C VAL A 182 -9.20 -2.20 -4.62
N HIS A 183 -9.19 -1.67 -3.43
CA HIS A 183 -8.04 -1.76 -2.53
C HIS A 183 -8.47 -1.87 -1.06
N VAL A 184 -7.52 -2.22 -0.23
CA VAL A 184 -7.66 -2.24 1.23
C VAL A 184 -6.61 -1.34 1.86
N VAL A 185 -6.96 -0.77 3.02
CA VAL A 185 -6.09 0.12 3.80
C VAL A 185 -6.29 -0.17 5.27
N ARG A 186 -5.19 -0.17 6.03
CA ARG A 186 -5.15 -0.04 7.49
C ARG A 186 -4.27 1.15 7.84
N SER A 187 -4.79 2.08 8.63
CA SER A 187 -4.05 3.22 9.18
C SER A 187 -3.41 2.87 10.52
N PHE A 188 -2.32 3.54 10.83
CA PHE A 188 -1.56 3.41 12.08
C PHE A 188 -1.29 4.80 12.65
N SER A 189 -1.42 4.95 13.97
CA SER A 189 -0.97 6.18 14.66
C SER A 189 0.56 6.22 14.74
N ASP A 190 1.13 7.39 14.95
CA ASP A 190 2.58 7.56 15.10
C ASP A 190 3.13 6.78 16.30
N GLU A 191 2.35 6.65 17.40
CA GLU A 191 2.72 5.80 18.53
C GLU A 191 2.84 4.33 18.11
N ALA A 192 1.90 3.83 17.29
CA ALA A 192 1.95 2.46 16.80
C ALA A 192 3.12 2.24 15.86
N VAL A 193 3.44 3.22 14.99
CA VAL A 193 4.59 3.17 14.08
C VAL A 193 5.91 3.13 14.85
N CYS A 194 6.02 3.89 15.94
CA CYS A 194 7.21 3.97 16.78
C CYS A 194 7.31 2.83 17.82
N ALA A 195 6.29 1.98 17.93
CA ALA A 195 6.30 0.86 18.85
C ALA A 195 7.31 -0.22 18.40
N PRO A 196 7.98 -0.92 19.34
CA PRO A 196 8.98 -1.94 19.02
C PRO A 196 8.45 -3.13 18.21
N ASP A 197 7.14 -3.38 18.27
CA ASP A 197 6.43 -4.46 17.58
C ASP A 197 5.73 -4.03 16.28
N PHE A 198 5.98 -2.80 15.81
CA PHE A 198 5.36 -2.32 14.58
C PHE A 198 5.61 -3.23 13.38
N ALA A 199 6.83 -3.77 13.24
CA ALA A 199 7.14 -4.70 12.16
C ALA A 199 6.26 -5.98 12.22
N ASP A 200 5.95 -6.48 13.42
CA ASP A 200 5.06 -7.63 13.61
C ASP A 200 3.62 -7.26 13.23
N SER A 201 3.12 -6.13 13.73
CA SER A 201 1.79 -5.61 13.41
C SER A 201 1.59 -5.36 11.90
N LEU A 202 2.63 -4.85 11.22
CA LEU A 202 2.62 -4.62 9.77
C LEU A 202 2.60 -5.95 9.00
N VAL A 203 3.43 -6.91 9.39
CA VAL A 203 3.50 -8.24 8.75
C VAL A 203 2.18 -9.00 8.91
N GLU A 204 1.53 -8.94 10.08
CA GLU A 204 0.20 -9.52 10.29
C GLU A 204 -0.86 -8.83 9.43
N THR A 205 -0.78 -7.51 9.25
CA THR A 205 -1.65 -6.78 8.32
C THR A 205 -1.48 -7.28 6.88
N PHE A 206 -0.25 -7.49 6.45
CA PHE A 206 0.06 -8.01 5.12
C PHE A 206 -0.34 -9.48 4.95
N ARG A 207 -0.24 -10.27 6.01
CA ARG A 207 -0.75 -11.66 6.03
C ARG A 207 -2.27 -11.69 5.80
N ALA A 208 -3.02 -10.85 6.50
CA ALA A 208 -4.46 -10.72 6.34
C ALA A 208 -4.84 -10.20 4.92
N MET A 209 -3.96 -9.40 4.29
CA MET A 209 -4.16 -8.86 2.93
C MET A 209 -3.89 -9.89 1.83
N LYS A 210 -3.00 -10.86 2.07
CA LYS A 210 -2.53 -11.80 1.04
C LYS A 210 -3.64 -12.50 0.26
N PRO A 211 -4.69 -13.07 0.87
CA PRO A 211 -5.76 -13.74 0.13
C PRO A 211 -6.46 -12.80 -0.89
N PHE A 212 -6.58 -11.52 -0.55
CA PHE A 212 -7.15 -10.51 -1.44
C PHE A 212 -6.22 -10.19 -2.62
N LEU A 213 -4.92 -10.02 -2.37
CA LEU A 213 -3.95 -9.81 -3.45
C LEU A 213 -3.84 -11.04 -4.37
N ASP A 214 -3.88 -12.24 -3.81
CA ASP A 214 -3.92 -13.49 -4.59
C ASP A 214 -5.18 -13.60 -5.46
N PHE A 215 -6.34 -13.11 -4.96
CA PHE A 215 -7.56 -13.03 -5.76
C PHE A 215 -7.39 -12.06 -6.94
N LEU A 216 -6.82 -10.87 -6.71
CA LEU A 216 -6.56 -9.89 -7.76
C LEU A 216 -5.56 -10.41 -8.80
N ASP A 217 -4.47 -11.03 -8.37
CA ASP A 217 -3.48 -11.62 -9.27
C ASP A 217 -4.13 -12.64 -10.21
N ARG A 218 -4.95 -13.57 -9.67
CA ARG A 218 -5.68 -14.56 -10.49
C ARG A 218 -6.75 -13.97 -11.41
N ALA A 219 -7.33 -12.85 -11.00
CA ALA A 219 -8.39 -12.18 -11.76
C ALA A 219 -7.86 -11.43 -12.99
N ILE A 220 -6.60 -10.93 -12.92
CA ILE A 220 -6.05 -9.92 -13.84
C ILE A 220 -4.84 -10.47 -14.64
N SER A 221 -4.32 -11.63 -14.25
CA SER A 221 -3.23 -12.33 -14.97
C SER A 221 -3.63 -12.85 -16.34
#